data_d09790f95ab90fe1178b07e16b1a78a6
#
_entry.id   d09790f95ab90fe1178b07e16b1a78a6
#
_cell.length_a   1.000
_cell.length_b   1.000
_cell.length_c   1.000
_cell.angle_alpha   90.00
_cell.angle_beta   90.00
_cell.angle_gamma   90.00
#
_symmetry.space_group_name_H-M   'P 1'
#
loop_
_entity.id
_entity.type
_entity.pdbx_description
1 polymer ?
#
loop_
_entity_poly.entity_id
_entity_poly.type
_entity_poly.pdbx_seq_one_letter_code
_entity_poly.pdbx_strand_id
1 'polypeptide(L)'
;SVFADFHCIDTGIKHGTVTVVIDGEPLEITTFRLAGEYEDTRPPKRVTFTSNLGADLGRRDFTVNAMAYSKMTETVDLFGGQNDLKNKIIRCVGDPDRRFNEDDLRILRALRFASALDFEIEEKTAQSLLKNCALLGNISEERIAKELLKLVCGKGAKRILTDFAPVLFEILPELQPMYKNSHDNPHHCYDIYEH
;
A
#
# COMPACT_ATOMS: atom_id res chain seq x y z
N SER A 1 30.31 11.42 11.11
CA SER A 1 29.19 10.62 10.57
C SER A 1 29.43 9.16 10.93
N VAL A 2 28.40 8.44 11.38
CA VAL A 2 28.50 6.99 11.70
C VAL A 2 28.85 6.17 10.46
N PHE A 3 28.54 6.67 9.28
CA PHE A 3 28.75 5.99 7.99
C PHE A 3 29.84 6.65 7.13
N ALA A 4 30.82 7.33 7.77
CA ALA A 4 31.86 8.06 7.04
C ALA A 4 32.72 7.16 6.12
N ASP A 5 32.88 5.89 6.50
CA ASP A 5 33.72 4.91 5.80
C ASP A 5 32.94 4.10 4.73
N PHE A 6 31.64 4.37 4.54
CA PHE A 6 30.79 3.67 3.59
C PHE A 6 30.37 4.60 2.44
N HIS A 7 30.13 3.99 1.27
CA HIS A 7 29.52 4.70 0.16
C HIS A 7 28.05 5.01 0.48
N CYS A 8 27.72 6.31 0.62
CA CYS A 8 26.37 6.78 0.94
C CYS A 8 25.75 7.49 -0.27
N ILE A 9 24.47 7.19 -0.55
CA ILE A 9 23.69 7.81 -1.60
C ILE A 9 22.59 8.67 -0.95
N ASP A 10 22.63 9.96 -1.20
CA ASP A 10 21.82 10.97 -0.49
C ASP A 10 20.44 11.23 -1.10
N THR A 11 19.85 10.23 -1.76
CA THR A 11 18.59 10.38 -2.52
C THR A 11 17.36 10.71 -1.67
N GLY A 12 17.43 10.54 -0.34
CA GLY A 12 16.29 10.68 0.56
C GLY A 12 16.51 11.55 1.80
N ILE A 13 17.60 12.30 1.90
CA ILE A 13 17.98 13.08 3.11
C ILE A 13 16.85 14.01 3.57
N LYS A 14 16.16 14.68 2.66
CA LYS A 14 15.02 15.56 3.00
C LYS A 14 13.89 14.83 3.72
N HIS A 15 13.82 13.51 3.56
CA HIS A 15 12.84 12.63 4.20
C HIS A 15 13.45 11.78 5.32
N GLY A 16 14.71 12.06 5.70
CA GLY A 16 15.43 11.32 6.75
C GLY A 16 15.88 9.93 6.34
N THR A 17 16.03 9.67 5.04
CA THR A 17 16.50 8.38 4.51
C THR A 17 17.87 8.56 3.84
N VAL A 18 18.80 7.67 4.15
CA VAL A 18 20.12 7.55 3.50
C VAL A 18 20.26 6.10 3.03
N THR A 19 20.74 5.92 1.81
CA THR A 19 21.12 4.58 1.33
C THR A 19 22.62 4.38 1.56
N VAL A 20 22.97 3.36 2.33
CA VAL A 20 24.36 2.96 2.60
C VAL A 20 24.66 1.69 1.84
N VAL A 21 25.73 1.67 1.04
CA VAL A 21 26.14 0.47 0.31
C VAL A 21 27.16 -0.29 1.15
N ILE A 22 26.82 -1.53 1.54
CA ILE A 22 27.65 -2.44 2.32
C ILE A 22 27.87 -3.72 1.50
N ASP A 23 29.10 -4.08 1.20
CA ASP A 23 29.45 -5.25 0.40
C ASP A 23 28.72 -5.33 -0.96
N GLY A 24 28.46 -4.15 -1.56
CA GLY A 24 27.73 -4.02 -2.84
C GLY A 24 26.20 -4.00 -2.72
N GLU A 25 25.66 -4.24 -1.52
CA GLU A 25 24.21 -4.25 -1.26
C GLU A 25 23.74 -2.88 -0.74
N PRO A 26 22.72 -2.26 -1.36
CA PRO A 26 22.15 -1.01 -0.91
C PRO A 26 21.19 -1.22 0.26
N LEU A 27 21.49 -0.61 1.40
CA LEU A 27 20.65 -0.63 2.61
C LEU A 27 20.05 0.75 2.86
N GLU A 28 18.73 0.84 2.90
CA GLU A 28 18.03 2.08 3.25
C GLU A 28 17.94 2.23 4.77
N ILE A 29 18.51 3.31 5.28
CA ILE A 29 18.47 3.68 6.70
C ILE A 29 17.60 4.91 6.84
N THR A 30 16.49 4.76 7.56
CA THR A 30 15.49 5.81 7.71
C THR A 30 15.28 6.15 9.18
N THR A 31 15.30 7.44 9.52
CA THR A 31 14.92 7.94 10.85
C THR A 31 13.43 7.75 11.06
N PHE A 32 13.00 7.34 12.27
CA PHE A 32 11.58 7.23 12.60
C PHE A 32 10.87 8.57 12.45
N ARG A 33 9.64 8.53 11.94
CA ARG A 33 8.84 9.70 11.60
C ARG A 33 7.49 9.65 12.30
N LEU A 34 6.96 10.80 12.68
CA LEU A 34 5.54 10.95 13.03
C LEU A 34 4.68 11.00 11.78
N ALA A 35 3.38 10.69 11.93
CA ALA A 35 2.42 11.06 10.90
C ALA A 35 2.45 12.58 10.75
N GLY A 36 2.74 13.07 9.55
CA GLY A 36 2.64 14.50 9.27
C GLY A 36 1.18 14.92 9.20
N GLU A 37 0.88 16.19 9.49
CA GLU A 37 -0.39 16.78 9.07
C GLU A 37 -0.37 16.86 7.54
N TYR A 38 -1.26 16.09 6.91
CA TYR A 38 -1.44 16.13 5.46
C TYR A 38 -2.29 17.36 5.11
N GLU A 39 -1.65 18.39 4.55
CA GLU A 39 -2.36 19.43 3.82
C GLU A 39 -2.51 18.93 2.37
N ASP A 40 -3.77 18.72 1.93
CA ASP A 40 -4.12 18.36 0.55
C ASP A 40 -3.38 17.14 -0.02
N THR A 41 -3.72 15.89 0.39
CA THR A 41 -3.39 14.61 -0.31
C THR A 41 -1.95 14.45 -0.85
N ARG A 42 -1.05 15.38 -0.52
CA ARG A 42 0.37 15.39 -0.91
C ARG A 42 1.24 14.96 0.27
N PRO A 43 2.42 14.35 0.00
CA PRO A 43 3.35 14.03 1.06
C PRO A 43 3.66 15.29 1.89
N PRO A 44 3.70 15.19 3.24
CA PRO A 44 3.84 16.34 4.12
C PRO A 44 5.08 17.15 3.75
N LYS A 45 4.92 18.47 3.62
CA LYS A 45 6.02 19.42 3.34
C LYS A 45 7.10 19.43 4.42
N ARG A 46 6.77 18.97 5.62
CA ARG A 46 7.70 18.82 6.75
C ARG A 46 7.57 17.42 7.35
N VAL A 47 8.69 16.73 7.44
CA VAL A 47 8.82 15.46 8.14
C VAL A 47 9.22 15.76 9.57
N THR A 48 8.41 15.32 10.54
CA THR A 48 8.75 15.39 11.96
C THR A 48 9.37 14.06 12.37
N PHE A 49 10.61 14.11 12.85
CA PHE A 49 11.31 12.93 13.33
C PHE A 49 10.96 12.61 14.77
N THR A 50 11.08 11.35 15.15
CA THR A 50 10.81 10.87 16.49
C THR A 50 11.77 9.72 16.85
N SER A 51 11.98 9.50 18.15
CA SER A 51 12.64 8.29 18.66
C SER A 51 11.63 7.18 19.02
N ASN A 52 10.33 7.44 18.88
CA ASN A 52 9.27 6.50 19.24
C ASN A 52 8.97 5.55 18.07
N LEU A 53 9.39 4.29 18.19
CA LEU A 53 9.13 3.25 17.20
C LEU A 53 7.62 3.00 17.01
N GLY A 54 6.83 2.99 18.09
CA GLY A 54 5.38 2.76 18.00
C GLY A 54 4.68 3.83 17.16
N ALA A 55 5.12 5.09 17.28
CA ALA A 55 4.60 6.20 16.46
C ALA A 55 4.96 6.03 14.98
N ASP A 56 6.17 5.56 14.65
CA ASP A 56 6.57 5.26 13.27
C ASP A 56 5.80 4.09 12.68
N LEU A 57 5.62 3.01 13.44
CA LEU A 57 4.83 1.86 13.00
C LEU A 57 3.34 2.22 12.84
N GLY A 58 2.80 3.05 13.75
CA GLY A 58 1.40 3.46 13.75
C GLY A 58 0.98 4.34 12.57
N ARG A 59 1.91 4.99 11.87
CA ARG A 59 1.62 5.79 10.66
C ARG A 59 1.66 4.98 9.36
N ARG A 60 2.08 3.72 9.41
CA ARG A 60 2.19 2.85 8.24
C ARG A 60 0.81 2.46 7.71
N ASP A 61 0.78 1.92 6.51
CA ASP A 61 -0.46 1.57 5.81
C ASP A 61 -1.14 0.33 6.41
N PHE A 62 -0.46 -0.81 6.41
CA PHE A 62 -1.04 -2.11 6.80
C PHE A 62 -0.26 -2.76 7.93
N THR A 63 -0.97 -3.58 8.74
CA THR A 63 -0.42 -4.28 9.89
C THR A 63 0.78 -5.14 9.52
N VAL A 64 0.72 -5.85 8.40
CA VAL A 64 1.81 -6.69 7.87
C VAL A 64 3.08 -5.90 7.52
N ASN A 65 2.96 -4.57 7.32
CA ASN A 65 4.07 -3.65 7.08
C ASN A 65 4.45 -2.85 8.32
N ALA A 66 3.72 -3.02 9.44
CA ALA A 66 3.87 -2.23 10.67
C ALA A 66 4.55 -3.03 11.78
N MET A 67 5.52 -3.84 11.41
CA MET A 67 6.39 -4.60 12.31
C MET A 67 7.83 -4.12 12.22
N ALA A 68 8.60 -4.35 13.28
CA ALA A 68 10.04 -4.09 13.31
C ALA A 68 10.76 -5.26 13.96
N TYR A 69 12.03 -5.45 13.62
CA TYR A 69 12.89 -6.47 14.21
C TYR A 69 14.22 -5.87 14.63
N SER A 70 14.72 -6.28 15.78
CA SER A 70 16.12 -6.08 16.15
C SER A 70 16.62 -7.29 16.94
N LYS A 71 17.95 -7.51 16.92
CA LYS A 71 18.56 -8.60 17.71
C LYS A 71 18.33 -8.46 19.22
N MET A 72 18.09 -7.23 19.71
CA MET A 72 17.92 -6.95 21.15
C MET A 72 16.47 -7.12 21.63
N THR A 73 15.51 -6.80 20.77
CA THR A 73 14.07 -6.77 21.12
C THR A 73 13.27 -7.82 20.40
N GLU A 74 13.91 -8.59 19.51
CA GLU A 74 13.25 -9.51 18.59
C GLU A 74 12.20 -8.79 17.74
N THR A 75 11.09 -9.47 17.41
CA THR A 75 10.02 -8.87 16.63
C THR A 75 9.11 -8.01 17.48
N VAL A 76 9.02 -6.72 17.16
CA VAL A 76 8.05 -5.78 17.73
C VAL A 76 6.85 -5.70 16.81
N ASP A 77 5.70 -6.18 17.27
CA ASP A 77 4.42 -6.19 16.56
C ASP A 77 3.34 -5.59 17.44
N LEU A 78 3.08 -4.30 17.26
CA LEU A 78 2.11 -3.54 18.07
C LEU A 78 0.69 -3.58 17.49
N PHE A 79 0.53 -4.02 16.25
CA PHE A 79 -0.72 -3.95 15.50
C PHE A 79 -1.23 -5.31 15.01
N GLY A 80 -0.60 -6.41 15.44
CA GLY A 80 -1.03 -7.77 15.10
C GLY A 80 -0.65 -8.22 13.69
N GLY A 81 0.40 -7.63 13.10
CA GLY A 81 0.85 -7.93 11.74
C GLY A 81 1.27 -9.39 11.55
N GLN A 82 1.90 -10.03 12.56
CA GLN A 82 2.25 -11.45 12.50
C GLN A 82 1.02 -12.35 12.37
N ASN A 83 -0.04 -12.01 13.13
CA ASN A 83 -1.31 -12.75 13.05
C ASN A 83 -1.99 -12.57 11.70
N ASP A 84 -2.04 -11.33 11.19
CA ASP A 84 -2.61 -11.04 9.87
C ASP A 84 -1.79 -11.70 8.76
N LEU A 85 -0.46 -11.72 8.86
CA LEU A 85 0.41 -12.43 7.93
C LEU A 85 0.12 -13.93 7.92
N LYS A 86 -0.01 -14.56 9.09
CA LYS A 86 -0.33 -15.97 9.25
C LYS A 86 -1.72 -16.32 8.66
N ASN A 87 -2.69 -15.43 8.85
CA ASN A 87 -4.06 -15.60 8.37
C ASN A 87 -4.28 -15.11 6.94
N LYS A 88 -3.23 -14.60 6.29
CA LYS A 88 -3.27 -14.05 4.92
C LYS A 88 -4.26 -12.88 4.80
N ILE A 89 -4.19 -11.92 5.69
CA ILE A 89 -5.09 -10.76 5.76
C ILE A 89 -4.32 -9.46 5.51
N ILE A 90 -4.85 -8.59 4.68
CA ILE A 90 -4.45 -7.18 4.54
C ILE A 90 -5.41 -6.34 5.36
N ARG A 91 -4.91 -5.71 6.41
CA ARG A 91 -5.64 -4.86 7.34
C ARG A 91 -4.94 -3.52 7.49
N CYS A 92 -5.68 -2.41 7.47
CA CYS A 92 -5.15 -1.09 7.79
C CYS A 92 -4.67 -1.02 9.25
N VAL A 93 -3.61 -0.23 9.49
CA VAL A 93 -3.20 0.12 10.85
C VAL A 93 -4.17 1.14 11.43
N GLY A 94 -4.91 0.77 12.47
CA GLY A 94 -5.91 1.64 13.11
C GLY A 94 -7.17 1.80 12.29
N ASP A 95 -7.68 3.03 12.17
CA ASP A 95 -8.91 3.33 11.44
C ASP A 95 -8.67 3.42 9.92
N PRO A 96 -9.35 2.60 9.08
CA PRO A 96 -9.13 2.59 7.64
C PRO A 96 -9.55 3.91 6.94
N ASP A 97 -10.66 4.53 7.35
CA ASP A 97 -11.12 5.79 6.76
C ASP A 97 -10.05 6.88 6.94
N ARG A 98 -9.50 6.96 8.15
CA ARG A 98 -8.39 7.87 8.42
C ARG A 98 -7.16 7.56 7.58
N ARG A 99 -6.79 6.27 7.45
CA ARG A 99 -5.59 5.86 6.69
C ARG A 99 -5.69 6.20 5.22
N PHE A 100 -6.85 6.02 4.60
CA PHE A 100 -7.07 6.34 3.19
C PHE A 100 -7.12 7.85 2.95
N ASN A 101 -7.69 8.64 3.87
CA ASN A 101 -7.69 10.10 3.78
C ASN A 101 -6.31 10.75 4.07
N GLU A 102 -5.37 10.05 4.73
CA GLU A 102 -3.99 10.52 4.89
C GLU A 102 -3.14 10.34 3.62
N ASP A 103 -3.39 9.31 2.82
CA ASP A 103 -2.72 9.04 1.54
C ASP A 103 -3.64 8.16 0.68
N ASP A 104 -4.29 8.80 -0.28
CA ASP A 104 -5.27 8.21 -1.18
C ASP A 104 -4.71 6.98 -1.93
N LEU A 105 -3.39 6.95 -2.20
CA LEU A 105 -2.73 5.83 -2.87
C LEU A 105 -2.80 4.53 -2.06
N ARG A 106 -3.01 4.61 -0.74
CA ARG A 106 -3.15 3.41 0.11
C ARG A 106 -4.32 2.52 -0.32
N ILE A 107 -5.33 3.08 -0.99
CA ILE A 107 -6.45 2.33 -1.58
C ILE A 107 -5.91 1.33 -2.62
N LEU A 108 -5.16 1.80 -3.62
CA LEU A 108 -4.54 0.91 -4.62
C LEU A 108 -3.47 0.01 -4.03
N ARG A 109 -2.75 0.49 -3.02
CA ARG A 109 -1.75 -0.32 -2.31
C ARG A 109 -2.38 -1.51 -1.59
N ALA A 110 -3.60 -1.36 -1.01
CA ALA A 110 -4.35 -2.46 -0.40
C ALA A 110 -4.63 -3.56 -1.45
N LEU A 111 -5.19 -3.17 -2.59
CA LEU A 111 -5.49 -4.08 -3.69
C LEU A 111 -4.22 -4.76 -4.22
N ARG A 112 -3.15 -3.99 -4.41
CA ARG A 112 -1.85 -4.51 -4.87
C ARG A 112 -1.26 -5.53 -3.90
N PHE A 113 -1.25 -5.24 -2.59
CA PHE A 113 -0.71 -6.19 -1.61
C PHE A 113 -1.56 -7.45 -1.52
N ALA A 114 -2.90 -7.31 -1.54
CA ALA A 114 -3.81 -8.45 -1.56
C ALA A 114 -3.60 -9.31 -2.81
N SER A 115 -3.41 -8.70 -3.98
CA SER A 115 -3.11 -9.42 -5.21
C SER A 115 -1.73 -10.08 -5.20
N ALA A 116 -0.66 -9.34 -4.86
CA ALA A 116 0.71 -9.83 -4.91
C ALA A 116 0.97 -10.99 -3.93
N LEU A 117 0.38 -10.94 -2.74
CA LEU A 117 0.53 -11.94 -1.68
C LEU A 117 -0.55 -13.04 -1.73
N ASP A 118 -1.58 -12.84 -2.55
CA ASP A 118 -2.80 -13.67 -2.56
C ASP A 118 -3.46 -13.75 -1.18
N PHE A 119 -3.66 -12.55 -0.57
CA PHE A 119 -4.26 -12.36 0.74
C PHE A 119 -5.65 -11.74 0.61
N GLU A 120 -6.54 -12.03 1.57
CA GLU A 120 -7.84 -11.37 1.69
C GLU A 120 -7.69 -9.97 2.27
N ILE A 121 -8.61 -9.06 1.92
CA ILE A 121 -8.70 -7.75 2.56
C ILE A 121 -9.68 -7.85 3.72
N GLU A 122 -9.28 -7.40 4.91
CA GLU A 122 -10.15 -7.38 6.09
C GLU A 122 -11.41 -6.57 5.83
N GLU A 123 -12.56 -7.03 6.34
CA GLU A 123 -13.88 -6.51 6.01
C GLU A 123 -14.03 -5.00 6.19
N LYS A 124 -13.59 -4.44 7.35
CA LYS A 124 -13.66 -2.99 7.60
C LYS A 124 -12.76 -2.20 6.65
N THR A 125 -11.59 -2.75 6.35
CA THR A 125 -10.65 -2.18 5.39
C THR A 125 -11.26 -2.18 3.98
N ALA A 126 -11.92 -3.27 3.56
CA ALA A 126 -12.58 -3.39 2.27
C ALA A 126 -13.77 -2.43 2.13
N GLN A 127 -14.62 -2.33 3.17
CA GLN A 127 -15.75 -1.39 3.18
C GLN A 127 -15.28 0.07 3.07
N SER A 128 -14.25 0.44 3.83
CA SER A 128 -13.68 1.78 3.78
C SER A 128 -13.02 2.07 2.43
N LEU A 129 -12.33 1.09 1.84
CA LEU A 129 -11.71 1.19 0.53
C LEU A 129 -12.76 1.49 -0.56
N LEU A 130 -13.88 0.75 -0.59
CA LEU A 130 -14.98 0.98 -1.53
C LEU A 130 -15.65 2.35 -1.31
N LYS A 131 -15.84 2.75 -0.05
CA LYS A 131 -16.42 4.05 0.31
C LYS A 131 -15.56 5.22 -0.15
N ASN A 132 -14.24 5.09 -0.09
CA ASN A 132 -13.29 6.16 -0.34
C ASN A 132 -12.63 6.09 -1.73
N CYS A 133 -13.06 5.21 -2.63
CA CYS A 133 -12.42 4.98 -3.94
C CYS A 133 -12.34 6.24 -4.80
N ALA A 134 -13.30 7.16 -4.70
CA ALA A 134 -13.28 8.44 -5.42
C ALA A 134 -12.05 9.32 -5.11
N LEU A 135 -11.37 9.11 -3.96
CA LEU A 135 -10.12 9.81 -3.63
C LEU A 135 -8.99 9.51 -4.63
N LEU A 136 -9.07 8.39 -5.37
CA LEU A 136 -8.10 8.03 -6.39
C LEU A 136 -7.99 9.07 -7.51
N GLY A 137 -9.05 9.84 -7.76
CA GLY A 137 -9.03 10.96 -8.71
C GLY A 137 -8.04 12.08 -8.38
N ASN A 138 -7.55 12.15 -7.13
CA ASN A 138 -6.56 13.13 -6.70
C ASN A 138 -5.11 12.70 -7.00
N ILE A 139 -4.88 11.45 -7.44
CA ILE A 139 -3.55 10.86 -7.60
C ILE A 139 -3.09 11.00 -9.04
N SER A 140 -1.80 11.29 -9.23
CA SER A 140 -1.24 11.34 -10.57
C SER A 140 -1.26 9.96 -11.25
N GLU A 141 -1.55 9.95 -12.54
CA GLU A 141 -1.63 8.73 -13.38
C GLU A 141 -0.36 7.87 -13.27
N GLU A 142 0.80 8.49 -13.16
CA GLU A 142 2.08 7.78 -13.01
C GLU A 142 2.14 6.95 -11.72
N ARG A 143 1.64 7.49 -10.59
CA ARG A 143 1.57 6.75 -9.30
C ARG A 143 0.55 5.62 -9.39
N ILE A 144 -0.61 5.87 -10.00
CA ILE A 144 -1.65 4.86 -10.25
C ILE A 144 -1.07 3.73 -11.10
N ALA A 145 -0.45 4.04 -12.23
CA ALA A 145 0.12 3.05 -13.15
C ALA A 145 1.14 2.13 -12.47
N LYS A 146 2.01 2.67 -11.61
CA LYS A 146 3.01 1.90 -10.85
C LYS A 146 2.39 0.86 -9.91
N GLU A 147 1.31 1.21 -9.21
CA GLU A 147 0.60 0.27 -8.34
C GLU A 147 -0.23 -0.73 -9.15
N LEU A 148 -0.92 -0.26 -10.19
CA LEU A 148 -1.76 -1.11 -11.06
C LEU A 148 -0.93 -2.18 -11.77
N LEU A 149 0.23 -1.84 -12.33
CA LEU A 149 1.12 -2.83 -12.95
C LEU A 149 1.54 -3.94 -11.99
N LYS A 150 1.82 -3.59 -10.73
CA LYS A 150 2.16 -4.60 -9.70
C LYS A 150 0.95 -5.41 -9.28
N LEU A 151 -0.24 -4.82 -9.28
CA LEU A 151 -1.50 -5.49 -8.97
C LEU A 151 -1.81 -6.58 -10.01
N VAL A 152 -1.78 -6.23 -11.30
CA VAL A 152 -2.11 -7.18 -12.38
C VAL A 152 -1.10 -8.32 -12.52
N CYS A 153 0.13 -8.12 -12.06
CA CYS A 153 1.16 -9.17 -12.00
C CYS A 153 1.04 -10.09 -10.77
N GLY A 154 0.13 -9.81 -9.84
CA GLY A 154 -0.03 -10.59 -8.60
C GLY A 154 -0.78 -11.91 -8.82
N LYS A 155 -0.53 -12.88 -7.94
CA LYS A 155 -1.18 -14.20 -7.99
C LYS A 155 -2.71 -14.13 -7.79
N GLY A 156 -3.16 -13.20 -6.95
CA GLY A 156 -4.57 -12.95 -6.68
C GLY A 156 -5.22 -11.91 -7.62
N ALA A 157 -4.57 -11.53 -8.72
CA ALA A 157 -5.03 -10.43 -9.58
C ALA A 157 -6.47 -10.61 -10.05
N LYS A 158 -6.82 -11.77 -10.62
CA LYS A 158 -8.19 -12.04 -11.11
C LYS A 158 -9.23 -11.78 -10.01
N ARG A 159 -9.05 -12.36 -8.83
CA ARG A 159 -9.98 -12.20 -7.70
C ARG A 159 -10.10 -10.74 -7.30
N ILE A 160 -8.98 -10.04 -7.09
CA ILE A 160 -8.99 -8.64 -6.65
C ILE A 160 -9.62 -7.72 -7.71
N LEU A 161 -9.35 -7.93 -9.00
CA LEU A 161 -9.95 -7.16 -10.09
C LEU A 161 -11.46 -7.37 -10.17
N THR A 162 -11.94 -8.60 -9.88
CA THR A 162 -13.37 -8.92 -9.88
C THR A 162 -14.07 -8.38 -8.64
N ASP A 163 -13.53 -8.65 -7.44
CA ASP A 163 -14.18 -8.29 -6.16
C ASP A 163 -14.21 -6.77 -5.93
N PHE A 164 -13.20 -6.05 -6.44
CA PHE A 164 -13.04 -4.60 -6.28
C PHE A 164 -13.16 -3.84 -7.60
N ALA A 165 -13.89 -4.37 -8.56
CA ALA A 165 -14.13 -3.72 -9.85
C ALA A 165 -14.56 -2.24 -9.74
N PRO A 166 -15.44 -1.82 -8.81
CA PRO A 166 -15.81 -0.41 -8.65
C PRO A 166 -14.60 0.53 -8.41
N VAL A 167 -13.57 0.06 -7.71
CA VAL A 167 -12.35 0.86 -7.48
C VAL A 167 -11.56 1.06 -8.77
N LEU A 168 -11.58 0.05 -9.65
CA LEU A 168 -10.91 0.15 -10.95
C LEU A 168 -11.63 1.10 -11.88
N PHE A 169 -12.96 1.21 -11.78
CA PHE A 169 -13.75 2.13 -12.62
C PHE A 169 -13.47 3.61 -12.29
N GLU A 170 -13.01 3.92 -11.06
CA GLU A 170 -12.56 5.27 -10.71
C GLU A 170 -11.27 5.68 -11.45
N ILE A 171 -10.43 4.73 -11.80
CA ILE A 171 -9.14 4.98 -12.47
C ILE A 171 -9.15 4.59 -13.96
N LEU A 172 -10.04 3.69 -14.36
CA LEU A 172 -10.23 3.19 -15.73
C LEU A 172 -11.73 3.09 -16.01
N PRO A 173 -12.43 4.23 -16.18
CA PRO A 173 -13.88 4.26 -16.39
C PRO A 173 -14.33 3.52 -17.66
N GLU A 174 -13.44 3.33 -18.62
CA GLU A 174 -13.70 2.58 -19.85
C GLU A 174 -14.03 1.10 -19.59
N LEU A 175 -13.62 0.55 -18.44
CA LEU A 175 -13.92 -0.83 -18.07
C LEU A 175 -15.35 -1.00 -17.55
N GLN A 176 -15.99 0.06 -17.05
CA GLN A 176 -17.32 -0.01 -16.44
C GLN A 176 -18.41 -0.57 -17.39
N PRO A 177 -18.48 -0.19 -18.68
CA PRO A 177 -19.45 -0.76 -19.61
C PRO A 177 -19.26 -2.26 -19.90
N MET A 178 -18.05 -2.79 -19.65
CA MET A 178 -17.74 -4.20 -19.84
C MET A 178 -18.23 -5.08 -18.68
N TYR A 179 -18.39 -4.46 -17.49
CA TYR A 179 -18.74 -5.17 -16.26
C TYR A 179 -20.19 -5.65 -16.27
N LYS A 180 -20.41 -6.94 -15.95
CA LYS A 180 -21.73 -7.59 -15.97
C LYS A 180 -22.43 -7.55 -17.33
N ASN A 181 -21.70 -7.36 -18.40
CA ASN A 181 -22.24 -7.40 -19.75
C ASN A 181 -22.05 -8.81 -20.30
N SER A 182 -23.15 -9.59 -20.30
CA SER A 182 -23.14 -10.97 -20.81
C SER A 182 -23.06 -10.98 -22.34
N HIS A 183 -22.24 -11.86 -22.88
CA HIS A 183 -22.32 -12.23 -24.29
C HIS A 183 -23.42 -13.24 -24.54
N ASP A 184 -24.32 -12.96 -25.48
CA ASP A 184 -25.25 -13.99 -26.05
C ASP A 184 -24.52 -14.94 -27.00
N ASN A 185 -23.25 -15.25 -26.74
CA ASN A 185 -22.46 -16.11 -27.60
C ASN A 185 -22.14 -17.42 -26.86
N PRO A 186 -22.64 -18.59 -27.37
CA PRO A 186 -22.47 -19.89 -26.73
C PRO A 186 -20.99 -20.36 -26.68
N HIS A 187 -20.07 -19.67 -27.36
CA HIS A 187 -18.64 -19.98 -27.36
C HIS A 187 -17.85 -19.25 -26.27
N HIS A 188 -18.48 -18.32 -25.53
CA HIS A 188 -17.85 -17.58 -24.43
C HIS A 188 -18.48 -17.97 -23.10
N CYS A 189 -17.66 -18.47 -22.17
CA CYS A 189 -18.10 -18.85 -20.81
C CYS A 189 -17.86 -17.73 -19.77
N TYR A 190 -17.24 -16.63 -20.17
CA TYR A 190 -16.99 -15.47 -19.32
C TYR A 190 -17.74 -14.24 -19.88
N ASP A 191 -18.07 -13.28 -19.02
CA ASP A 191 -18.53 -11.97 -19.48
C ASP A 191 -17.38 -11.14 -20.08
N ILE A 192 -17.69 -9.95 -20.64
CA ILE A 192 -16.68 -9.13 -21.33
C ILE A 192 -15.58 -8.66 -20.37
N TYR A 193 -15.94 -8.41 -19.10
CA TYR A 193 -14.98 -7.94 -18.09
C TYR A 193 -14.06 -9.06 -17.58
N GLU A 194 -14.58 -10.28 -17.48
CA GLU A 194 -13.81 -11.44 -17.02
C GLU A 194 -12.87 -12.01 -18.11
N HIS A 195 -13.12 -11.66 -19.39
CA HIS A 195 -12.34 -12.12 -20.56
C HIS A 195 -11.05 -11.32 -20.71
#